data_88188ee0c2503b231587836abe45a0fe
#
_entry.id   88188ee0c2503b231587836abe45a0fe
#
_cell.length_a   1.000
_cell.length_b   1.000
_cell.length_c   1.000
_cell.angle_alpha   90.00
_cell.angle_beta   90.00
_cell.angle_gamma   90.00
#
_symmetry.space_group_name_H-M   'P 1'
#
loop_
_entity.id
_entity.type
_entity.pdbx_description
1 polymer ?
#
loop_
_entity_poly.entity_id
_entity_poly.type
_entity_poly.pdbx_seq_one_letter_code
_entity_poly.pdbx_strand_id
1 'polypeptide(L)'
;IAVCMTLIVACPLSVGLPKLERDDVVVAFGDSITFGTGAAPHESYPVVLEKIIGRRVVNAGVPGEVTSGGLARLPKVLEREKPALVIICLGGNDLLRSMNKKQAADNIREMICLTRKQGAAVVLIGVPALGLSVSPDPLYREIAKEMNISLEEKTLSEILADGALKADLIHPNATGYRRLAEAIAAHLKKSGAIE
;
A
#
# COMPACT_ATOMS: atom_id res chain seq x y z
N ILE A 1 -31.34 31.82 -3.24
CA ILE A 1 -31.01 30.43 -2.80
C ILE A 1 -29.96 29.92 -3.77
N ALA A 2 -28.68 29.93 -3.36
CA ALA A 2 -27.57 29.38 -4.14
C ALA A 2 -27.57 27.86 -3.93
N VAL A 3 -27.86 27.09 -4.97
CA VAL A 3 -27.69 25.64 -4.99
C VAL A 3 -26.20 25.36 -5.14
N CYS A 4 -25.56 24.95 -4.04
CA CYS A 4 -24.18 24.47 -4.06
C CYS A 4 -24.17 23.09 -4.74
N MET A 5 -23.87 23.06 -6.03
CA MET A 5 -23.70 21.84 -6.80
C MET A 5 -22.36 21.22 -6.42
N THR A 6 -22.37 20.29 -5.46
CA THR A 6 -21.22 19.46 -5.14
C THR A 6 -20.90 18.60 -6.38
N LEU A 7 -19.85 18.98 -7.10
CA LEU A 7 -19.26 18.16 -8.15
C LEU A 7 -18.71 16.88 -7.49
N ILE A 8 -19.48 15.80 -7.57
CA ILE A 8 -18.95 14.45 -7.29
C ILE A 8 -17.98 14.15 -8.42
N VAL A 9 -16.69 14.40 -8.18
CA VAL A 9 -15.63 14.00 -9.12
C VAL A 9 -15.55 12.48 -9.03
N ALA A 10 -16.12 11.82 -10.04
CA ALA A 10 -16.05 10.38 -10.14
C ALA A 10 -14.59 9.92 -10.19
N CYS A 11 -14.21 8.99 -9.29
CA CYS A 11 -12.92 8.34 -9.34
C CYS A 11 -12.84 7.47 -10.60
N PRO A 12 -11.82 7.63 -11.47
CA PRO A 12 -11.71 6.83 -12.69
C PRO A 12 -11.61 5.34 -12.35
N LEU A 13 -12.40 4.52 -13.06
CA LEU A 13 -12.38 3.06 -12.91
C LEU A 13 -11.10 2.51 -13.54
N SER A 14 -10.37 1.66 -12.80
CA SER A 14 -9.24 0.90 -13.34
C SER A 14 -9.70 -0.54 -13.64
N VAL A 15 -9.32 -1.05 -14.81
CA VAL A 15 -9.55 -2.44 -15.21
C VAL A 15 -8.19 -3.12 -15.26
N GLY A 16 -7.85 -3.83 -14.18
CA GLY A 16 -6.59 -4.55 -14.07
C GLY A 16 -5.36 -3.66 -13.80
N LEU A 17 -4.19 -4.28 -13.67
CA LEU A 17 -2.91 -3.58 -13.62
C LEU A 17 -2.35 -3.46 -15.05
N PRO A 18 -1.83 -2.29 -15.46
CA PRO A 18 -1.14 -2.15 -16.74
C PRO A 18 0.16 -2.94 -16.72
N LYS A 19 0.65 -3.34 -17.89
CA LYS A 19 2.02 -3.84 -18.03
C LYS A 19 2.98 -2.69 -17.70
N LEU A 20 3.90 -2.95 -16.76
CA LEU A 20 4.94 -2.01 -16.38
C LEU A 20 6.11 -2.13 -17.36
N GLU A 21 6.53 -1.03 -17.93
CA GLU A 21 7.73 -0.96 -18.75
C GLU A 21 9.00 -0.96 -17.87
N ARG A 22 10.17 -1.11 -18.49
CA ARG A 22 11.43 -1.23 -17.75
C ARG A 22 11.79 0.02 -16.96
N ASP A 23 11.47 1.19 -17.50
CA ASP A 23 11.81 2.50 -16.93
C ASP A 23 10.68 3.06 -16.05
N ASP A 24 9.59 2.31 -15.88
CA ASP A 24 8.49 2.72 -15.02
C ASP A 24 8.92 2.76 -13.55
N VAL A 25 8.41 3.78 -12.87
CA VAL A 25 8.63 3.97 -11.44
C VAL A 25 7.46 3.37 -10.66
N VAL A 26 7.79 2.55 -9.67
CA VAL A 26 6.86 2.07 -8.65
C VAL A 26 7.08 2.87 -7.37
N VAL A 27 6.04 3.38 -6.75
CA VAL A 27 6.12 4.00 -5.43
C VAL A 27 5.54 3.05 -4.39
N ALA A 28 6.35 2.65 -3.42
CA ALA A 28 5.90 1.99 -2.21
C ALA A 28 5.55 3.09 -1.19
N PHE A 29 4.25 3.29 -0.95
CA PHE A 29 3.71 4.34 -0.11
C PHE A 29 3.09 3.78 1.16
N GLY A 30 3.51 4.26 2.34
CA GLY A 30 3.00 3.71 3.60
C GLY A 30 3.70 4.24 4.84
N ASP A 31 3.60 3.46 5.90
CA ASP A 31 4.13 3.79 7.23
C ASP A 31 5.47 3.09 7.55
N SER A 32 5.64 2.63 8.79
CA SER A 32 6.84 1.93 9.26
C SER A 32 7.08 0.60 8.54
N ILE A 33 6.02 -0.09 8.08
CA ILE A 33 6.16 -1.33 7.31
C ILE A 33 6.84 -1.02 5.97
N THR A 34 6.42 0.03 5.30
CA THR A 34 7.02 0.45 4.03
C THR A 34 8.42 1.02 4.22
N PHE A 35 8.65 1.79 5.29
CA PHE A 35 9.98 2.29 5.66
C PHE A 35 10.98 1.13 5.86
N GLY A 36 10.55 0.03 6.48
CA GLY A 36 11.39 -1.14 6.77
C GLY A 36 11.84 -1.21 8.23
N THR A 37 11.03 -0.65 9.17
CA THR A 37 11.32 -0.75 10.61
C THR A 37 11.42 -2.22 11.03
N GLY A 38 12.48 -2.57 11.77
CA GLY A 38 12.75 -3.96 12.20
C GLY A 38 13.78 -4.71 11.34
N ALA A 39 14.30 -4.06 10.27
CA ALA A 39 15.35 -4.60 9.43
C ALA A 39 16.34 -3.49 9.02
N ALA A 40 17.47 -3.88 8.40
CA ALA A 40 18.38 -2.89 7.83
C ALA A 40 17.75 -2.20 6.60
N PRO A 41 18.14 -0.95 6.28
CA PRO A 41 17.51 -0.19 5.19
C PRO A 41 17.48 -0.92 3.84
N HIS A 42 18.53 -1.70 3.52
CA HIS A 42 18.64 -2.46 2.27
C HIS A 42 17.82 -3.77 2.27
N GLU A 43 17.20 -4.12 3.39
CA GLU A 43 16.34 -5.30 3.59
C GLU A 43 14.86 -4.96 3.63
N SER A 44 14.50 -3.66 3.56
CA SER A 44 13.10 -3.23 3.46
C SER A 44 12.44 -3.81 2.21
N TYR A 45 11.12 -4.11 2.28
CA TYR A 45 10.45 -4.73 1.12
C TYR A 45 10.55 -3.91 -0.16
N PRO A 46 10.53 -2.55 -0.17
CA PRO A 46 10.67 -1.82 -1.43
C PRO A 46 12.02 -2.05 -2.10
N VAL A 47 13.13 -2.09 -1.33
CA VAL A 47 14.46 -2.33 -1.87
C VAL A 47 14.62 -3.76 -2.37
N VAL A 48 14.04 -4.73 -1.67
CA VAL A 48 14.04 -6.14 -2.10
C VAL A 48 13.17 -6.30 -3.35
N LEU A 49 11.99 -5.67 -3.39
CA LEU A 49 11.08 -5.69 -4.54
C LEU A 49 11.73 -5.12 -5.79
N GLU A 50 12.44 -3.98 -5.69
CA GLU A 50 13.21 -3.39 -6.78
C GLU A 50 14.13 -4.39 -7.46
N LYS A 51 14.89 -5.15 -6.64
CA LYS A 51 15.80 -6.18 -7.14
C LYS A 51 15.08 -7.34 -7.83
N ILE A 52 13.91 -7.73 -7.32
CA ILE A 52 13.13 -8.85 -7.87
C ILE A 52 12.50 -8.46 -9.21
N ILE A 53 11.89 -7.27 -9.28
CA ILE A 53 11.12 -6.88 -10.48
C ILE A 53 11.97 -6.15 -11.53
N GLY A 54 13.20 -5.75 -11.18
CA GLY A 54 14.13 -5.04 -12.08
C GLY A 54 13.61 -3.68 -12.54
N ARG A 55 12.82 -3.01 -11.72
CA ARG A 55 12.26 -1.67 -11.96
C ARG A 55 12.47 -0.82 -10.72
N ARG A 56 12.65 0.49 -10.88
CA ARG A 56 12.85 1.42 -9.78
C ARG A 56 11.66 1.40 -8.81
N VAL A 57 11.94 1.13 -7.52
CA VAL A 57 10.94 1.17 -6.45
C VAL A 57 11.33 2.24 -5.42
N VAL A 58 10.58 3.32 -5.39
CA VAL A 58 10.80 4.42 -4.44
C VAL A 58 10.17 4.06 -3.10
N ASN A 59 10.98 3.99 -2.05
CA ASN A 59 10.48 3.85 -0.69
C ASN A 59 9.96 5.20 -0.18
N ALA A 60 8.66 5.32 -0.06
CA ALA A 60 7.95 6.48 0.50
C ALA A 60 7.25 6.13 1.81
N GLY A 61 7.89 5.32 2.66
CA GLY A 61 7.42 4.98 4.01
C GLY A 61 7.77 6.06 5.04
N VAL A 62 6.84 6.36 5.95
CA VAL A 62 7.03 7.27 7.08
C VAL A 62 6.59 6.58 8.36
N PRO A 63 7.52 6.22 9.27
CA PRO A 63 7.18 5.53 10.50
C PRO A 63 6.15 6.27 11.35
N GLY A 64 5.16 5.53 11.87
CA GLY A 64 4.09 6.07 12.71
C GLY A 64 3.00 6.85 11.98
N GLU A 65 3.06 6.94 10.65
CA GLU A 65 2.09 7.70 9.86
C GLU A 65 0.70 7.06 9.88
N VAL A 66 -0.31 7.90 10.06
CA VAL A 66 -1.72 7.56 9.95
C VAL A 66 -2.26 7.95 8.58
N THR A 67 -3.43 7.44 8.20
CA THR A 67 -4.00 7.66 6.86
C THR A 67 -4.21 9.14 6.51
N SER A 68 -4.54 10.00 7.46
CA SER A 68 -4.70 11.44 7.22
C SER A 68 -3.37 12.13 6.87
N GLY A 69 -2.26 11.73 7.50
CA GLY A 69 -0.92 12.22 7.17
C GLY A 69 -0.49 11.77 5.77
N GLY A 70 -0.69 10.48 5.46
CA GLY A 70 -0.44 9.93 4.14
C GLY A 70 -1.22 10.66 3.04
N LEU A 71 -2.52 10.86 3.24
CA LEU A 71 -3.36 11.59 2.29
C LEU A 71 -2.84 13.01 2.02
N ALA A 72 -2.42 13.72 3.06
CA ALA A 72 -1.92 15.09 2.93
C ALA A 72 -0.62 15.18 2.11
N ARG A 73 0.29 14.18 2.22
CA ARG A 73 1.59 14.21 1.51
C ARG A 73 1.60 13.50 0.15
N LEU A 74 0.62 12.62 -0.14
CA LEU A 74 0.59 11.83 -1.37
C LEU A 74 0.67 12.67 -2.64
N PRO A 75 -0.06 13.80 -2.80
CA PRO A 75 0.02 14.61 -4.02
C PRO A 75 1.43 15.05 -4.37
N LYS A 76 2.23 15.45 -3.37
CA LYS A 76 3.62 15.87 -3.57
C LYS A 76 4.53 14.69 -3.98
N VAL A 77 4.26 13.49 -3.47
CA VAL A 77 4.98 12.28 -3.86
C VAL A 77 4.66 11.91 -5.31
N LEU A 78 3.39 11.93 -5.69
CA LEU A 78 2.94 11.65 -7.06
C LEU A 78 3.53 12.63 -8.08
N GLU A 79 3.51 13.92 -7.77
CA GLU A 79 4.08 14.98 -8.63
C GLU A 79 5.58 14.78 -8.86
N ARG A 80 6.33 14.46 -7.77
CA ARG A 80 7.78 14.30 -7.82
C ARG A 80 8.21 13.04 -8.55
N GLU A 81 7.59 11.90 -8.23
CA GLU A 81 8.03 10.59 -8.71
C GLU A 81 7.35 10.16 -10.02
N LYS A 82 6.19 10.70 -10.35
CA LYS A 82 5.38 10.36 -11.55
C LYS A 82 5.27 8.85 -11.77
N PRO A 83 4.79 8.09 -10.77
CA PRO A 83 4.82 6.64 -10.83
C PRO A 83 3.83 6.08 -11.86
N ALA A 84 4.13 4.90 -12.43
CA ALA A 84 3.17 4.08 -13.15
C ALA A 84 2.32 3.22 -12.20
N LEU A 85 2.87 2.91 -11.01
CA LEU A 85 2.21 2.10 -9.98
C LEU A 85 2.48 2.65 -8.59
N VAL A 86 1.45 2.71 -7.75
CA VAL A 86 1.60 2.97 -6.31
C VAL A 86 1.13 1.75 -5.52
N ILE A 87 1.98 1.25 -4.64
CA ILE A 87 1.65 0.20 -3.67
C ILE A 87 1.33 0.92 -2.37
N ILE A 88 0.07 0.88 -1.92
CA ILE A 88 -0.38 1.52 -0.68
C ILE A 88 -0.41 0.51 0.45
N CYS A 89 0.41 0.72 1.49
CA CYS A 89 0.45 -0.07 2.73
C CYS A 89 0.32 0.88 3.92
N LEU A 90 -0.90 1.25 4.28
CA LEU A 90 -1.18 2.28 5.27
C LEU A 90 -2.49 1.98 6.02
N GLY A 91 -2.63 2.52 7.22
CA GLY A 91 -3.82 2.37 8.07
C GLY A 91 -3.57 1.54 9.34
N GLY A 92 -2.42 0.86 9.44
CA GLY A 92 -2.04 0.11 10.64
C GLY A 92 -2.00 0.98 11.90
N ASN A 93 -1.47 2.20 11.80
CA ASN A 93 -1.40 3.13 12.93
C ASN A 93 -2.79 3.68 13.32
N ASP A 94 -3.71 3.83 12.39
CA ASP A 94 -5.10 4.20 12.69
C ASP A 94 -5.77 3.11 13.53
N LEU A 95 -5.59 1.84 13.13
CA LEU A 95 -6.11 0.67 13.85
C LEU A 95 -5.49 0.53 15.24
N LEU A 96 -4.16 0.62 15.36
CA LEU A 96 -3.41 0.52 16.61
C LEU A 96 -3.82 1.59 17.63
N ARG A 97 -4.10 2.80 17.15
CA ARG A 97 -4.53 3.93 17.99
C ARG A 97 -6.04 4.01 18.18
N SER A 98 -6.79 2.98 17.74
CA SER A 98 -8.25 2.94 17.82
C SER A 98 -8.92 4.20 17.24
N MET A 99 -8.35 4.73 16.14
CA MET A 99 -8.91 5.89 15.44
C MET A 99 -10.17 5.52 14.66
N ASN A 100 -10.86 6.53 14.13
CA ASN A 100 -12.09 6.32 13.37
C ASN A 100 -11.82 5.51 12.09
N LYS A 101 -12.23 4.25 12.09
CA LYS A 101 -12.01 3.29 11.00
C LYS A 101 -12.66 3.73 9.69
N LYS A 102 -13.85 4.35 9.76
CA LYS A 102 -14.53 4.89 8.58
C LYS A 102 -13.69 6.00 7.95
N GLN A 103 -13.16 6.92 8.76
CA GLN A 103 -12.31 7.99 8.26
C GLN A 103 -11.01 7.46 7.64
N ALA A 104 -10.41 6.43 8.25
CA ALA A 104 -9.23 5.78 7.68
C ALA A 104 -9.54 5.15 6.30
N ALA A 105 -10.68 4.49 6.18
CA ALA A 105 -11.14 3.93 4.91
C ALA A 105 -11.39 5.01 3.85
N ASP A 106 -12.04 6.11 4.22
CA ASP A 106 -12.31 7.25 3.32
C ASP A 106 -10.99 7.91 2.85
N ASN A 107 -10.01 8.06 3.73
CA ASN A 107 -8.68 8.57 3.39
C ASN A 107 -7.97 7.64 2.38
N ILE A 108 -8.05 6.31 2.56
CA ILE A 108 -7.46 5.34 1.61
C ILE A 108 -8.17 5.45 0.24
N ARG A 109 -9.50 5.56 0.20
CA ARG A 109 -10.26 5.75 -1.05
C ARG A 109 -9.81 7.01 -1.79
N GLU A 110 -9.66 8.12 -1.07
CA GLU A 110 -9.19 9.38 -1.68
C GLU A 110 -7.76 9.26 -2.20
N MET A 111 -6.85 8.58 -1.47
CA MET A 111 -5.50 8.29 -1.97
C MET A 111 -5.52 7.48 -3.28
N ILE A 112 -6.41 6.49 -3.39
CA ILE A 112 -6.59 5.71 -4.62
C ILE A 112 -7.07 6.63 -5.76
N CYS A 113 -8.05 7.49 -5.50
CA CYS A 113 -8.58 8.43 -6.50
C CYS A 113 -7.52 9.42 -6.98
N LEU A 114 -6.73 10.00 -6.06
CA LEU A 114 -5.63 10.92 -6.39
C LEU A 114 -4.57 10.22 -7.24
N THR A 115 -4.20 8.98 -6.89
CA THR A 115 -3.25 8.18 -7.66
C THR A 115 -3.73 7.94 -9.08
N ARG A 116 -4.98 7.52 -9.25
CA ARG A 116 -5.57 7.27 -10.57
C ARG A 116 -5.72 8.54 -11.41
N LYS A 117 -6.04 9.68 -10.80
CA LYS A 117 -6.09 10.98 -11.49
C LYS A 117 -4.74 11.36 -12.09
N GLN A 118 -3.64 10.89 -11.52
CA GLN A 118 -2.28 11.08 -12.06
C GLN A 118 -1.88 10.00 -13.08
N GLY A 119 -2.80 9.09 -13.44
CA GLY A 119 -2.56 8.04 -14.43
C GLY A 119 -1.86 6.79 -13.85
N ALA A 120 -1.60 6.73 -12.56
CA ALA A 120 -0.94 5.59 -11.93
C ALA A 120 -1.93 4.50 -11.52
N ALA A 121 -1.53 3.25 -11.67
CA ALA A 121 -2.26 2.11 -11.12
C ALA A 121 -2.04 1.98 -9.60
N VAL A 122 -2.91 1.20 -8.93
CA VAL A 122 -2.83 1.00 -7.48
C VAL A 122 -2.86 -0.48 -7.14
N VAL A 123 -1.95 -0.90 -6.26
CA VAL A 123 -2.04 -2.13 -5.47
C VAL A 123 -2.21 -1.75 -4.01
N LEU A 124 -3.24 -2.27 -3.38
CA LEU A 124 -3.46 -2.11 -1.95
C LEU A 124 -2.89 -3.32 -1.20
N ILE A 125 -2.20 -3.09 -0.08
CA ILE A 125 -1.75 -4.15 0.83
C ILE A 125 -2.72 -4.21 2.01
N GLY A 126 -3.23 -5.40 2.30
CA GLY A 126 -4.06 -5.65 3.46
C GLY A 126 -3.23 -5.58 4.75
N VAL A 127 -3.57 -4.64 5.63
CA VAL A 127 -2.92 -4.51 6.94
C VAL A 127 -3.77 -5.23 7.98
N PRO A 128 -3.18 -6.08 8.83
CA PRO A 128 -3.94 -6.80 9.83
C PRO A 128 -4.43 -5.89 10.97
N ALA A 129 -5.61 -6.22 11.48
CA ALA A 129 -5.99 -5.82 12.81
C ALA A 129 -5.25 -6.70 13.81
N LEU A 130 -4.55 -6.08 14.75
CA LEU A 130 -3.87 -6.81 15.83
C LEU A 130 -4.87 -7.08 16.96
N GLY A 131 -4.96 -8.35 17.39
CA GLY A 131 -5.88 -8.79 18.41
C GLY A 131 -5.58 -10.23 18.83
N LEU A 132 -6.61 -10.98 19.24
CA LEU A 132 -6.49 -12.41 19.59
C LEU A 132 -6.05 -13.27 18.39
N SER A 133 -6.32 -12.82 17.17
CA SER A 133 -5.79 -13.40 15.95
C SER A 133 -5.28 -12.31 15.03
N VAL A 134 -4.17 -12.57 14.32
CA VAL A 134 -3.63 -11.68 13.30
C VAL A 134 -4.29 -12.04 11.99
N SER A 135 -5.23 -11.22 11.54
CA SER A 135 -5.97 -11.41 10.28
C SER A 135 -6.11 -10.10 9.53
N PRO A 136 -6.22 -10.14 8.17
CA PRO A 136 -6.44 -8.94 7.38
C PRO A 136 -7.72 -8.21 7.86
N ASP A 137 -7.64 -6.90 8.04
CA ASP A 137 -8.84 -6.13 8.37
C ASP A 137 -9.78 -6.10 7.16
N PRO A 138 -11.07 -6.43 7.32
CA PRO A 138 -12.05 -6.48 6.22
C PRO A 138 -12.13 -5.20 5.39
N LEU A 139 -11.82 -4.04 5.99
CA LEU A 139 -11.87 -2.74 5.32
C LEU A 139 -11.08 -2.72 4.00
N TYR A 140 -9.92 -3.41 3.94
CA TYR A 140 -9.08 -3.41 2.73
C TYR A 140 -9.73 -4.17 1.57
N ARG A 141 -10.39 -5.30 1.87
CA ARG A 141 -11.16 -6.07 0.89
C ARG A 141 -12.38 -5.29 0.40
N GLU A 142 -13.07 -4.60 1.30
CA GLU A 142 -14.23 -3.77 0.96
C GLU A 142 -13.82 -2.63 0.02
N ILE A 143 -12.75 -1.90 0.35
CA ILE A 143 -12.20 -0.82 -0.48
C ILE A 143 -11.75 -1.38 -1.85
N ALA A 144 -11.01 -2.49 -1.86
CA ALA A 144 -10.50 -3.06 -3.10
C ALA A 144 -11.64 -3.48 -4.05
N LYS A 145 -12.68 -4.10 -3.50
CA LYS A 145 -13.88 -4.49 -4.25
C LYS A 145 -14.64 -3.26 -4.77
N GLU A 146 -14.91 -2.27 -3.91
CA GLU A 146 -15.64 -1.05 -4.25
C GLU A 146 -14.91 -0.24 -5.32
N MET A 147 -13.60 -0.05 -5.14
CA MET A 147 -12.77 0.75 -6.02
C MET A 147 -12.26 -0.02 -7.24
N ASN A 148 -12.55 -1.33 -7.34
CA ASN A 148 -12.05 -2.22 -8.39
C ASN A 148 -10.53 -2.10 -8.58
N ILE A 149 -9.78 -2.34 -7.48
CA ILE A 149 -8.31 -2.31 -7.46
C ILE A 149 -7.72 -3.65 -7.05
N SER A 150 -6.47 -3.83 -7.37
CA SER A 150 -5.69 -5.00 -7.00
C SER A 150 -5.36 -4.99 -5.51
N LEU A 151 -5.54 -6.13 -4.82
CA LEU A 151 -5.30 -6.29 -3.39
C LEU A 151 -4.37 -7.48 -3.14
N GLU A 152 -3.24 -7.24 -2.49
CA GLU A 152 -2.49 -8.28 -1.80
C GLU A 152 -2.98 -8.30 -0.34
N GLU A 153 -3.76 -9.33 0.01
CA GLU A 153 -4.56 -9.29 1.22
C GLU A 153 -3.89 -9.96 2.43
N LYS A 154 -3.16 -11.06 2.23
CA LYS A 154 -2.89 -12.02 3.30
C LYS A 154 -1.47 -12.01 3.84
N THR A 155 -0.50 -11.75 2.99
CA THR A 155 0.91 -12.00 3.30
C THR A 155 1.41 -11.24 4.53
N LEU A 156 1.02 -9.97 4.68
CA LEU A 156 1.45 -9.20 5.85
C LEU A 156 0.87 -9.80 7.15
N SER A 157 -0.37 -10.27 7.13
CA SER A 157 -0.99 -10.94 8.28
C SER A 157 -0.29 -12.26 8.61
N GLU A 158 0.04 -13.07 7.61
CA GLU A 158 0.78 -14.32 7.79
C GLU A 158 2.17 -14.08 8.37
N ILE A 159 2.87 -13.04 7.89
CA ILE A 159 4.19 -12.65 8.42
C ILE A 159 4.09 -12.25 9.89
N LEU A 160 3.13 -11.41 10.24
CA LEU A 160 2.99 -10.92 11.61
C LEU A 160 2.41 -11.96 12.59
N ALA A 161 1.81 -13.03 12.06
CA ALA A 161 1.40 -14.19 12.86
C ALA A 161 2.57 -15.13 13.19
N ASP A 162 3.65 -15.13 12.39
CA ASP A 162 4.82 -16.00 12.57
C ASP A 162 5.94 -15.28 13.32
N GLY A 163 6.27 -15.78 14.52
CA GLY A 163 7.35 -15.24 15.34
C GLY A 163 8.73 -15.23 14.69
N ALA A 164 8.99 -16.15 13.73
CA ALA A 164 10.26 -16.22 13.02
C ALA A 164 10.43 -15.13 11.95
N LEU A 165 9.33 -14.48 11.52
CA LEU A 165 9.30 -13.50 10.44
C LEU A 165 9.19 -12.05 10.91
N LYS A 166 9.18 -11.81 12.22
CA LYS A 166 9.01 -10.47 12.78
C LYS A 166 10.13 -10.08 13.73
N ALA A 167 10.41 -8.78 13.83
CA ALA A 167 11.39 -8.19 14.71
C ALA A 167 10.78 -7.82 16.08
N ASP A 168 9.50 -7.44 16.07
CA ASP A 168 8.71 -7.12 17.25
C ASP A 168 7.22 -7.52 17.05
N LEU A 169 6.31 -6.95 17.83
CA LEU A 169 4.88 -7.30 17.74
C LEU A 169 4.20 -6.88 16.43
N ILE A 170 4.73 -5.86 15.76
CA ILE A 170 4.05 -5.18 14.66
C ILE A 170 4.92 -5.00 13.40
N HIS A 171 6.22 -5.31 13.47
CA HIS A 171 7.12 -5.12 12.34
C HIS A 171 7.75 -6.46 11.88
N PRO A 172 7.80 -6.71 10.58
CA PRO A 172 8.59 -7.80 10.01
C PRO A 172 10.09 -7.63 10.30
N ASN A 173 10.82 -8.74 10.35
CA ASN A 173 12.28 -8.73 10.24
C ASN A 173 12.70 -8.83 8.76
N ALA A 174 14.01 -8.91 8.49
CA ALA A 174 14.55 -9.01 7.13
C ALA A 174 13.92 -10.16 6.30
N THR A 175 13.72 -11.33 6.92
CA THR A 175 13.09 -12.48 6.26
C THR A 175 11.61 -12.21 5.96
N GLY A 176 10.90 -11.59 6.90
CA GLY A 176 9.50 -11.18 6.71
C GLY A 176 9.35 -10.15 5.58
N TYR A 177 10.23 -9.15 5.53
CA TYR A 177 10.22 -8.17 4.43
C TYR A 177 10.54 -8.78 3.07
N ARG A 178 11.47 -9.72 3.01
CA ARG A 178 11.74 -10.48 1.79
C ARG A 178 10.49 -11.24 1.33
N ARG A 179 9.81 -11.95 2.24
CA ARG A 179 8.56 -12.68 1.94
C ARG A 179 7.47 -11.74 1.43
N LEU A 180 7.34 -10.54 2.01
CA LEU A 180 6.38 -9.53 1.53
C LEU A 180 6.72 -9.07 0.12
N ALA A 181 7.99 -8.78 -0.17
CA ALA A 181 8.44 -8.37 -1.50
C ALA A 181 8.19 -9.46 -2.55
N GLU A 182 8.48 -10.72 -2.23
CA GLU A 182 8.24 -11.88 -3.09
C GLU A 182 6.74 -12.07 -3.39
N ALA A 183 5.88 -11.90 -2.37
CA ALA A 183 4.44 -11.99 -2.55
C ALA A 183 3.89 -10.85 -3.44
N ILE A 184 4.37 -9.63 -3.25
CA ILE A 184 4.01 -8.49 -4.10
C ILE A 184 4.48 -8.75 -5.54
N ALA A 185 5.71 -9.21 -5.75
CA ALA A 185 6.22 -9.55 -7.09
C ALA A 185 5.38 -10.65 -7.77
N ALA A 186 5.05 -11.72 -7.04
CA ALA A 186 4.18 -12.78 -7.53
C ALA A 186 2.77 -12.27 -7.88
N HIS A 187 2.25 -11.34 -7.07
CA HIS A 187 0.96 -10.69 -7.32
C HIS A 187 1.00 -9.84 -8.61
N LEU A 188 2.05 -9.04 -8.81
CA LEU A 188 2.26 -8.26 -10.03
C LEU A 188 2.42 -9.17 -11.26
N LYS A 189 3.15 -10.26 -11.14
CA LYS A 189 3.31 -11.25 -12.22
C LYS A 189 1.96 -11.89 -12.57
N LYS A 190 1.21 -12.35 -11.58
CA LYS A 190 -0.12 -12.97 -11.79
C LYS A 190 -1.11 -12.02 -12.45
N SER A 191 -1.01 -10.72 -12.19
CA SER A 191 -1.85 -9.69 -12.80
C SER A 191 -1.40 -9.28 -14.21
N GLY A 192 -0.27 -9.80 -14.70
CA GLY A 192 0.31 -9.44 -16.00
C GLY A 192 1.05 -8.10 -16.00
N ALA A 193 1.25 -7.47 -14.84
CA ALA A 193 1.97 -6.21 -14.75
C ALA A 193 3.48 -6.35 -14.98
N ILE A 194 4.04 -7.53 -14.69
CA ILE A 194 5.44 -7.91 -14.98
C ILE A 194 5.50 -9.30 -15.58
N GLU A 195 6.64 -9.66 -16.20
CA GLU A 195 6.92 -10.99 -16.78
C GLU A 195 7.31 -12.01 -15.71
#